data_6976663174cd4df78d1eb8f128e0dfd6
#
_entry.id   6976663174cd4df78d1eb8f128e0dfd6
#
_cell.length_a   1.000
_cell.length_b   1.000
_cell.length_c   1.000
_cell.angle_alpha   90.00
_cell.angle_beta   90.00
_cell.angle_gamma   90.00
#
_symmetry.space_group_name_H-M   'P 1'
#
loop_
_entity.id
_entity.type
_entity.pdbx_description
1 polymer ?
#
loop_
_entity_poly.entity_id
_entity_poly.type
_entity_poly.pdbx_seq_one_letter_code
_entity_poly.pdbx_strand_id
1 'polypeptide(L)'
;MLSFSASATRRLTAARAFAVIALCMVPVSTALTNVFCGLFAAALVISPEFWRELRSFVTEPASLAALLILAALAASITYTVAPHPKAWNWVAKYDKLLLLPFAALAFRHSNWAPIVRRAWFGTLCVILVLSTTNYLGLTSIGPAHSTELPLSRAWVFKNHIAAGMFGALLFYQAADLALSARSALARAAYAGVAAWSLINVFVMLQGRTGQVIALLLILVVAVRFVLVLRRQSPLRASLAAGALVLAGAALVAAACTVHNGRLTKVVSEVQQYRQTDAVTSTGLRLEWYKKGLELYRMRPVIGYGAGGLEFEFQKLAAGKTAAEGQLTSNPHIEYLLMAVQLGTIGVLLFVNLIVQIARGSRGLDPRSKHLLLAWLAIFTIGSLANSLLLDFAEGHLLVLLAGILLGCGAARSDTLPRETAALRRSA
;
A
#
# COMPACT_ATOMS: atom_id res chain seq x y z
N MET A 1 0.93 -35.98 26.01
CA MET A 1 1.70 -35.11 25.14
C MET A 1 1.02 -34.79 23.78
N LEU A 2 0.34 -35.77 23.14
CA LEU A 2 -0.31 -35.59 21.83
C LEU A 2 -1.49 -34.58 21.81
N SER A 3 -2.27 -34.45 22.88
CA SER A 3 -3.39 -33.50 22.97
C SER A 3 -2.95 -32.03 23.08
N PHE A 4 -1.81 -31.74 23.69
CA PHE A 4 -1.26 -30.40 23.82
C PHE A 4 -0.75 -29.85 22.46
N SER A 5 -0.12 -30.72 21.65
CA SER A 5 0.39 -30.33 20.34
C SER A 5 -0.75 -30.05 19.34
N ALA A 6 -1.82 -30.84 19.37
CA ALA A 6 -2.98 -30.61 18.48
C ALA A 6 -3.75 -29.32 18.84
N SER A 7 -3.86 -28.97 20.09
CA SER A 7 -4.49 -27.72 20.55
C SER A 7 -3.66 -26.49 20.19
N ALA A 8 -2.34 -26.54 20.31
CA ALA A 8 -1.42 -25.49 19.91
C ALA A 8 -1.51 -25.21 18.40
N THR A 9 -1.46 -26.28 17.60
CA THR A 9 -1.60 -26.18 16.13
C THR A 9 -2.95 -25.56 15.72
N ARG A 10 -4.04 -25.87 16.44
CA ARG A 10 -5.37 -25.27 16.17
C ARG A 10 -5.40 -23.77 16.46
N ARG A 11 -4.78 -23.30 17.56
CA ARG A 11 -4.73 -21.86 17.91
C ARG A 11 -3.95 -21.05 16.89
N LEU A 12 -2.79 -21.54 16.47
CA LEU A 12 -1.98 -20.89 15.43
C LEU A 12 -2.71 -20.88 14.07
N THR A 13 -3.44 -21.96 13.75
CA THR A 13 -4.28 -22.00 12.53
C THR A 13 -5.41 -20.96 12.61
N ALA A 14 -6.07 -20.80 13.75
CA ALA A 14 -7.08 -19.78 13.96
C ALA A 14 -6.48 -18.36 13.84
N ALA A 15 -5.32 -18.10 14.44
CA ALA A 15 -4.61 -16.84 14.29
C ALA A 15 -4.33 -16.52 12.81
N ARG A 16 -3.81 -17.48 12.05
CA ARG A 16 -3.59 -17.33 10.60
C ARG A 16 -4.88 -17.02 9.83
N ALA A 17 -5.98 -17.72 10.15
CA ALA A 17 -7.27 -17.47 9.52
C ALA A 17 -7.77 -16.04 9.81
N PHE A 18 -7.69 -15.57 11.07
CA PHE A 18 -8.07 -14.21 11.42
C PHE A 18 -7.21 -13.18 10.72
N ALA A 19 -5.89 -13.38 10.58
CA ALA A 19 -5.02 -12.48 9.83
C ALA A 19 -5.40 -12.40 8.34
N VAL A 20 -5.75 -13.53 7.71
CA VAL A 20 -6.20 -13.54 6.30
C VAL A 20 -7.55 -12.85 6.15
N ILE A 21 -8.48 -13.07 7.09
CA ILE A 21 -9.77 -12.37 7.09
C ILE A 21 -9.54 -10.87 7.29
N ALA A 22 -8.68 -10.47 8.26
CA ALA A 22 -8.31 -9.08 8.47
C ALA A 22 -7.78 -8.43 7.18
N LEU A 23 -6.86 -9.11 6.48
CA LEU A 23 -6.31 -8.66 5.20
C LEU A 23 -7.43 -8.44 4.16
N CYS A 24 -8.36 -9.39 4.02
CA CYS A 24 -9.50 -9.27 3.09
C CYS A 24 -10.49 -8.17 3.51
N MET A 25 -10.60 -7.85 4.79
CA MET A 25 -11.47 -6.78 5.28
C MET A 25 -10.87 -5.38 5.14
N VAL A 26 -9.57 -5.25 4.93
CA VAL A 26 -8.90 -3.95 4.74
C VAL A 26 -9.61 -3.07 3.71
N PRO A 27 -9.90 -3.51 2.49
CA PRO A 27 -10.59 -2.71 1.49
C PRO A 27 -12.10 -2.57 1.74
N VAL A 28 -12.67 -3.31 2.70
CA VAL A 28 -14.12 -3.37 2.96
C VAL A 28 -14.52 -2.49 4.16
N SER A 29 -13.99 -2.79 5.34
CA SER A 29 -14.43 -2.17 6.59
C SER A 29 -13.30 -1.96 7.57
N THR A 30 -13.13 -0.72 8.02
CA THR A 30 -12.17 -0.36 9.08
C THR A 30 -12.48 -1.09 10.38
N ALA A 31 -13.76 -1.15 10.78
CA ALA A 31 -14.18 -1.81 12.00
C ALA A 31 -13.90 -3.31 11.97
N LEU A 32 -14.29 -4.01 10.88
CA LEU A 32 -14.03 -5.45 10.74
C LEU A 32 -12.53 -5.75 10.68
N THR A 33 -11.75 -4.91 10.00
CA THR A 33 -10.29 -5.06 10.00
C THR A 33 -9.73 -5.02 11.41
N ASN A 34 -10.11 -4.02 12.22
CA ASN A 34 -9.65 -3.91 13.60
C ASN A 34 -10.08 -5.10 14.47
N VAL A 35 -11.34 -5.54 14.34
CA VAL A 35 -11.85 -6.73 15.07
C VAL A 35 -11.01 -7.97 14.74
N PHE A 36 -10.78 -8.25 13.45
CA PHE A 36 -10.02 -9.43 13.06
C PHE A 36 -8.51 -9.28 13.35
N CYS A 37 -7.94 -8.08 13.32
CA CYS A 37 -6.58 -7.83 13.81
C CYS A 37 -6.47 -8.09 15.32
N GLY A 38 -7.46 -7.65 16.11
CA GLY A 38 -7.52 -7.94 17.55
C GLY A 38 -7.64 -9.43 17.85
N LEU A 39 -8.55 -10.14 17.15
CA LEU A 39 -8.69 -11.59 17.28
C LEU A 39 -7.43 -12.34 16.86
N PHE A 40 -6.78 -11.88 15.78
CA PHE A 40 -5.50 -12.39 15.32
C PHE A 40 -4.42 -12.24 16.39
N ALA A 41 -4.24 -11.04 16.93
CA ALA A 41 -3.23 -10.76 17.95
C ALA A 41 -3.51 -11.58 19.24
N ALA A 42 -4.76 -11.63 19.68
CA ALA A 42 -5.15 -12.41 20.86
C ALA A 42 -4.89 -13.92 20.66
N ALA A 43 -5.32 -14.50 19.54
CA ALA A 43 -5.10 -15.91 19.24
C ALA A 43 -3.61 -16.25 19.12
N LEU A 44 -2.81 -15.33 18.58
CA LEU A 44 -1.37 -15.50 18.46
C LEU A 44 -0.68 -15.45 19.83
N VAL A 45 -0.98 -14.45 20.66
CA VAL A 45 -0.34 -14.29 22.00
C VAL A 45 -0.69 -15.46 22.93
N ILE A 46 -1.90 -16.03 22.80
CA ILE A 46 -2.29 -17.22 23.57
C ILE A 46 -1.59 -18.49 23.05
N SER A 47 -0.99 -18.47 21.85
CA SER A 47 -0.32 -19.65 21.29
C SER A 47 1.10 -19.80 21.87
N PRO A 48 1.52 -21.02 22.24
CA PRO A 48 2.87 -21.26 22.75
C PRO A 48 3.98 -20.92 21.75
N GLU A 49 3.68 -20.99 20.47
CA GLU A 49 4.60 -20.70 19.38
C GLU A 49 5.04 -19.23 19.40
N PHE A 50 4.17 -18.31 19.80
CA PHE A 50 4.50 -16.90 19.96
C PHE A 50 5.69 -16.72 20.92
N TRP A 51 5.60 -17.32 22.09
CA TRP A 51 6.63 -17.18 23.12
C TRP A 51 7.94 -17.89 22.78
N ARG A 52 7.87 -19.00 22.05
CA ARG A 52 9.06 -19.73 21.57
C ARG A 52 9.82 -18.95 20.48
N GLU A 53 9.09 -18.26 19.62
CA GLU A 53 9.63 -17.55 18.47
C GLU A 53 9.77 -16.03 18.73
N LEU A 54 9.58 -15.58 19.98
CA LEU A 54 9.57 -14.15 20.33
C LEU A 54 10.86 -13.43 19.92
N ARG A 55 12.00 -14.14 19.93
CA ARG A 55 13.28 -13.60 19.47
C ARG A 55 13.22 -13.19 17.99
N SER A 56 12.49 -13.92 17.16
CA SER A 56 12.36 -13.61 15.74
C SER A 56 11.61 -12.29 15.50
N PHE A 57 10.79 -11.86 16.45
CA PHE A 57 10.05 -10.61 16.43
C PHE A 57 10.96 -9.39 16.27
N VAL A 58 12.14 -9.42 16.89
CA VAL A 58 13.11 -8.31 16.85
C VAL A 58 14.33 -8.61 15.95
N THR A 59 14.52 -9.85 15.50
CA THR A 59 15.67 -10.21 14.66
C THR A 59 15.35 -10.24 13.16
N GLU A 60 14.06 -10.33 12.78
CA GLU A 60 13.66 -10.27 11.39
C GLU A 60 13.75 -8.81 10.92
N PRO A 61 14.51 -8.52 9.82
CA PRO A 61 14.86 -7.13 9.46
C PRO A 61 13.67 -6.22 9.17
N ALA A 62 12.61 -6.70 8.51
CA ALA A 62 11.43 -5.89 8.22
C ALA A 62 10.61 -5.63 9.50
N SER A 63 10.53 -6.61 10.40
CA SER A 63 9.90 -6.49 11.71
C SER A 63 10.62 -5.45 12.57
N LEU A 64 11.95 -5.54 12.66
CA LEU A 64 12.76 -4.56 13.37
C LEU A 64 12.60 -3.15 12.80
N ALA A 65 12.57 -3.00 11.47
CA ALA A 65 12.38 -1.70 10.83
C ALA A 65 11.00 -1.09 11.19
N ALA A 66 9.94 -1.88 11.23
CA ALA A 66 8.61 -1.43 11.66
C ALA A 66 8.59 -0.99 13.12
N LEU A 67 9.20 -1.80 14.00
CA LEU A 67 9.32 -1.49 15.45
C LEU A 67 10.15 -0.23 15.71
N LEU A 68 11.21 0.00 14.95
CA LEU A 68 12.04 1.21 15.07
C LEU A 68 11.27 2.48 14.73
N ILE A 69 10.40 2.47 13.71
CA ILE A 69 9.53 3.61 13.41
C ILE A 69 8.59 3.87 14.59
N LEU A 70 7.93 2.84 15.10
CA LEU A 70 6.99 2.97 16.21
C LEU A 70 7.71 3.47 17.48
N ALA A 71 8.88 2.93 17.79
CA ALA A 71 9.70 3.35 18.92
C ALA A 71 10.16 4.81 18.77
N ALA A 72 10.59 5.24 17.57
CA ALA A 72 10.99 6.60 17.31
C ALA A 72 9.82 7.59 17.47
N LEU A 73 8.62 7.23 16.98
CA LEU A 73 7.41 8.03 17.18
C LEU A 73 7.04 8.11 18.67
N ALA A 74 7.09 7.01 19.40
CA ALA A 74 6.84 7.01 20.84
C ALA A 74 7.90 7.84 21.61
N ALA A 75 9.17 7.68 21.29
CA ALA A 75 10.24 8.48 21.90
C ALA A 75 10.08 9.98 21.58
N SER A 76 9.56 10.33 20.41
CA SER A 76 9.38 11.73 20.03
C SER A 76 8.34 12.47 20.88
N ILE A 77 7.52 11.77 21.67
CA ILE A 77 6.58 12.37 22.64
C ILE A 77 7.32 13.18 23.70
N THR A 78 8.56 12.82 24.02
CA THR A 78 9.37 13.50 25.05
C THR A 78 9.76 14.94 24.65
N TYR A 79 9.79 15.26 23.35
CA TYR A 79 10.16 16.58 22.84
C TYR A 79 9.12 17.19 21.89
N THR A 80 7.97 16.55 21.72
CA THR A 80 6.93 17.05 20.81
C THR A 80 6.42 18.43 21.24
N VAL A 81 6.08 19.25 20.24
CA VAL A 81 5.40 20.53 20.46
C VAL A 81 3.88 20.37 20.64
N ALA A 82 3.35 19.17 20.41
CA ALA A 82 1.94 18.86 20.62
C ALA A 82 1.64 18.54 22.09
N PRO A 83 0.42 18.80 22.58
CA PRO A 83 -0.02 18.28 23.87
C PRO A 83 0.10 16.75 23.92
N HIS A 84 0.55 16.20 25.05
CA HIS A 84 0.81 14.76 25.22
C HIS A 84 -0.38 13.85 24.79
N PRO A 85 -1.64 14.14 25.13
CA PRO A 85 -2.77 13.30 24.67
C PRO A 85 -2.89 13.26 23.16
N LYS A 86 -2.66 14.38 22.46
CA LYS A 86 -2.64 14.42 20.99
C LYS A 86 -1.47 13.63 20.40
N ALA A 87 -0.28 13.76 21.00
CA ALA A 87 0.90 13.02 20.58
C ALA A 87 0.67 11.50 20.69
N TRP A 88 0.10 11.02 21.79
CA TRP A 88 -0.26 9.61 21.95
C TRP A 88 -1.30 9.14 20.91
N ASN A 89 -2.31 9.95 20.63
CA ASN A 89 -3.28 9.66 19.57
C ASN A 89 -2.62 9.57 18.19
N TRP A 90 -1.55 10.33 17.96
CA TRP A 90 -0.77 10.23 16.72
C TRP A 90 0.06 8.95 16.66
N VAL A 91 0.74 8.58 17.74
CA VAL A 91 1.48 7.30 17.83
C VAL A 91 0.54 6.12 17.63
N ALA A 92 -0.66 6.15 18.23
CA ALA A 92 -1.66 5.10 18.10
C ALA A 92 -2.11 4.87 16.63
N LYS A 93 -2.05 5.88 15.75
CA LYS A 93 -2.33 5.67 14.32
C LYS A 93 -1.30 4.77 13.60
N TYR A 94 -0.13 4.56 14.22
CA TYR A 94 0.94 3.71 13.70
C TYR A 94 1.06 2.37 14.42
N ASP A 95 0.15 2.03 15.34
CA ASP A 95 0.09 0.75 16.08
C ASP A 95 0.01 -0.47 15.13
N LYS A 96 -0.61 -0.28 13.95
CA LYS A 96 -0.62 -1.26 12.86
C LYS A 96 0.75 -1.80 12.49
N LEU A 97 1.84 -1.05 12.75
CA LEU A 97 3.21 -1.52 12.51
C LEU A 97 3.56 -2.78 13.33
N LEU A 98 2.89 -3.01 14.47
CA LEU A 98 3.01 -4.24 15.26
C LEU A 98 2.46 -5.47 14.52
N LEU A 99 1.52 -5.27 13.59
CA LEU A 99 0.93 -6.38 12.82
C LEU A 99 1.95 -7.04 11.89
N LEU A 100 2.99 -6.31 11.43
CA LEU A 100 4.01 -6.87 10.56
C LEU A 100 4.80 -7.98 11.26
N PRO A 101 5.48 -7.75 12.43
CA PRO A 101 6.17 -8.81 13.15
C PRO A 101 5.22 -9.90 13.66
N PHE A 102 3.99 -9.57 14.08
CA PHE A 102 3.00 -10.58 14.47
C PHE A 102 2.67 -11.51 13.31
N ALA A 103 2.42 -10.97 12.13
CA ALA A 103 2.11 -11.75 10.94
C ALA A 103 3.34 -12.56 10.46
N ALA A 104 4.53 -11.98 10.46
CA ALA A 104 5.75 -12.67 10.09
C ALA A 104 5.99 -13.89 10.99
N LEU A 105 5.80 -13.75 12.30
CA LEU A 105 5.91 -14.83 13.25
C LEU A 105 4.83 -15.89 13.06
N ALA A 106 3.55 -15.48 12.97
CA ALA A 106 2.43 -16.42 12.87
C ALA A 106 2.51 -17.31 11.61
N PHE A 107 3.01 -16.74 10.50
CA PHE A 107 3.09 -17.45 9.23
C PHE A 107 4.43 -18.13 8.97
N ARG A 108 5.39 -18.02 9.91
CA ARG A 108 6.66 -18.74 9.83
C ARG A 108 6.42 -20.22 9.70
N HIS A 109 7.18 -20.88 8.83
CA HIS A 109 7.05 -22.31 8.53
C HIS A 109 5.65 -22.75 8.05
N SER A 110 4.91 -21.87 7.38
CA SER A 110 3.57 -22.18 6.88
C SER A 110 3.47 -22.16 5.36
N ASN A 111 2.56 -22.99 4.82
CA ASN A 111 2.25 -23.05 3.38
C ASN A 111 0.99 -22.23 3.01
N TRP A 112 0.71 -21.13 3.73
CA TRP A 112 -0.49 -20.34 3.54
C TRP A 112 -0.41 -19.33 2.39
N ALA A 113 0.75 -19.06 1.82
CA ALA A 113 0.91 -18.08 0.75
C ALA A 113 -0.06 -18.25 -0.44
N PRO A 114 -0.35 -19.48 -0.94
CA PRO A 114 -1.34 -19.66 -2.00
C PRO A 114 -2.77 -19.29 -1.58
N ILE A 115 -3.15 -19.61 -0.32
CA ILE A 115 -4.46 -19.28 0.26
C ILE A 115 -4.61 -17.75 0.33
N VAL A 116 -3.61 -17.09 0.89
CA VAL A 116 -3.58 -15.62 1.04
C VAL A 116 -3.72 -14.92 -0.31
N ARG A 117 -2.94 -15.34 -1.30
CA ARG A 117 -3.00 -14.75 -2.65
C ARG A 117 -4.36 -14.94 -3.31
N ARG A 118 -4.99 -16.12 -3.18
CA ARG A 118 -6.32 -16.40 -3.74
C ARG A 118 -7.40 -15.61 -3.01
N ALA A 119 -7.38 -15.58 -1.69
CA ALA A 119 -8.34 -14.84 -0.88
C ALA A 119 -8.28 -13.33 -1.21
N TRP A 120 -7.08 -12.76 -1.24
CA TRP A 120 -6.87 -11.37 -1.61
C TRP A 120 -7.36 -11.06 -3.04
N PHE A 121 -6.97 -11.88 -4.03
CA PHE A 121 -7.42 -11.72 -5.40
C PHE A 121 -8.94 -11.80 -5.52
N GLY A 122 -9.56 -12.78 -4.87
CA GLY A 122 -11.02 -12.93 -4.83
C GLY A 122 -11.73 -11.72 -4.22
N THR A 123 -11.20 -11.20 -3.10
CA THR A 123 -11.71 -9.96 -2.46
C THR A 123 -11.69 -8.78 -3.44
N LEU A 124 -10.58 -8.57 -4.13
CA LEU A 124 -10.49 -7.47 -5.10
C LEU A 124 -11.42 -7.68 -6.31
N CYS A 125 -11.62 -8.93 -6.77
CA CYS A 125 -12.59 -9.23 -7.83
C CYS A 125 -14.03 -8.91 -7.38
N VAL A 126 -14.40 -9.26 -6.15
CA VAL A 126 -15.72 -8.90 -5.60
C VAL A 126 -15.90 -7.38 -5.57
N ILE A 127 -14.88 -6.64 -5.10
CA ILE A 127 -14.93 -5.18 -5.08
C ILE A 127 -15.03 -4.59 -6.50
N LEU A 128 -14.35 -5.17 -7.47
CA LEU A 128 -14.45 -4.76 -8.87
C LEU A 128 -15.88 -4.91 -9.41
N VAL A 129 -16.55 -6.04 -9.10
CA VAL A 129 -17.95 -6.27 -9.46
C VAL A 129 -18.84 -5.22 -8.79
N LEU A 130 -18.71 -5.03 -7.46
CA LEU A 130 -19.50 -4.06 -6.72
C LEU A 130 -19.27 -2.61 -7.21
N SER A 131 -18.03 -2.26 -7.51
CA SER A 131 -17.69 -0.95 -8.07
C SER A 131 -18.39 -0.72 -9.42
N THR A 132 -18.39 -1.74 -10.27
CA THR A 132 -19.04 -1.67 -11.58
C THR A 132 -20.57 -1.60 -11.48
N THR A 133 -21.19 -2.43 -10.63
CA THR A 133 -22.65 -2.42 -10.44
C THR A 133 -23.14 -1.11 -9.80
N ASN A 134 -22.36 -0.56 -8.84
CA ASN A 134 -22.65 0.75 -8.27
C ASN A 134 -22.50 1.88 -9.31
N TYR A 135 -21.44 1.82 -10.15
CA TYR A 135 -21.24 2.80 -11.22
C TYR A 135 -22.39 2.82 -12.23
N LEU A 136 -22.88 1.64 -12.59
CA LEU A 136 -24.02 1.47 -13.50
C LEU A 136 -25.37 1.79 -12.84
N GLY A 137 -25.40 2.08 -11.54
CA GLY A 137 -26.64 2.34 -10.80
C GLY A 137 -27.51 1.10 -10.51
N LEU A 138 -26.95 -0.10 -10.74
CA LEU A 138 -27.62 -1.37 -10.46
C LEU A 138 -27.67 -1.71 -8.96
N THR A 139 -26.66 -1.23 -8.22
CA THR A 139 -26.56 -1.39 -6.76
C THR A 139 -26.15 -0.08 -6.11
N SER A 140 -26.30 -0.02 -4.77
CA SER A 140 -25.92 1.14 -3.96
C SER A 140 -25.23 0.63 -2.67
N ILE A 141 -24.22 -0.23 -2.82
CA ILE A 141 -23.55 -0.92 -1.71
C ILE A 141 -22.40 -0.07 -1.21
N GLY A 142 -22.31 0.07 0.10
CA GLY A 142 -21.28 0.85 0.79
C GLY A 142 -21.77 2.23 1.26
N PRO A 143 -20.95 2.97 2.01
CA PRO A 143 -21.30 4.30 2.49
C PRO A 143 -21.38 5.31 1.34
N ALA A 144 -22.27 6.31 1.47
CA ALA A 144 -22.28 7.45 0.56
C ALA A 144 -21.00 8.27 0.76
N HIS A 145 -20.17 8.37 -0.27
CA HIS A 145 -18.91 9.12 -0.20
C HIS A 145 -19.07 10.60 -0.54
N SER A 146 -20.05 10.93 -1.42
CA SER A 146 -20.41 12.29 -1.79
C SER A 146 -21.77 12.29 -2.48
N THR A 147 -22.64 13.24 -2.12
CA THR A 147 -23.89 13.52 -2.82
C THR A 147 -23.68 14.35 -4.09
N GLU A 148 -22.59 15.14 -4.13
CA GLU A 148 -22.26 16.03 -5.24
C GLU A 148 -21.57 15.33 -6.41
N LEU A 149 -21.00 14.14 -6.17
CA LEU A 149 -20.26 13.36 -7.19
C LEU A 149 -20.94 12.01 -7.41
N PRO A 150 -21.84 11.87 -8.39
CA PRO A 150 -22.52 10.60 -8.69
C PRO A 150 -21.56 9.43 -8.89
N LEU A 151 -20.38 9.71 -9.47
CA LEU A 151 -19.32 8.72 -9.71
C LEU A 151 -18.66 8.21 -8.43
N SER A 152 -18.82 8.88 -7.29
CA SER A 152 -18.30 8.41 -6.00
C SER A 152 -18.93 7.08 -5.56
N ARG A 153 -20.06 6.69 -6.12
CA ARG A 153 -20.68 5.36 -5.90
C ARG A 153 -19.74 4.21 -6.28
N ALA A 154 -18.91 4.40 -7.31
CA ALA A 154 -17.94 3.39 -7.74
C ALA A 154 -16.83 3.11 -6.72
N TRP A 155 -16.62 3.98 -5.73
CA TRP A 155 -15.61 3.79 -4.69
C TRP A 155 -15.95 2.70 -3.68
N VAL A 156 -17.20 2.29 -3.59
CA VAL A 156 -17.80 1.24 -2.75
C VAL A 156 -17.56 1.54 -1.26
N PHE A 157 -16.45 1.06 -0.68
CA PHE A 157 -16.17 1.13 0.76
C PHE A 157 -15.05 2.11 1.14
N LYS A 158 -14.20 2.50 0.20
CA LYS A 158 -13.03 3.36 0.44
C LYS A 158 -13.06 4.57 -0.48
N ASN A 159 -12.24 5.57 -0.17
CA ASN A 159 -12.11 6.74 -1.04
C ASN A 159 -11.46 6.38 -2.39
N HIS A 160 -11.53 7.31 -3.33
CA HIS A 160 -11.00 7.12 -4.69
C HIS A 160 -9.49 6.85 -4.75
N ILE A 161 -8.71 7.25 -3.72
CA ILE A 161 -7.26 7.02 -3.66
C ILE A 161 -7.00 5.54 -3.40
N ALA A 162 -7.53 5.00 -2.29
CA ALA A 162 -7.40 3.60 -1.94
C ALA A 162 -8.01 2.67 -2.99
N ALA A 163 -9.25 2.97 -3.44
CA ALA A 163 -9.94 2.19 -4.47
C ALA A 163 -9.12 2.13 -5.76
N GLY A 164 -8.55 3.26 -6.21
CA GLY A 164 -7.71 3.33 -7.40
C GLY A 164 -6.43 2.51 -7.28
N MET A 165 -5.76 2.54 -6.12
CA MET A 165 -4.54 1.75 -5.87
C MET A 165 -4.85 0.25 -5.79
N PHE A 166 -5.96 -0.15 -5.17
CA PHE A 166 -6.40 -1.56 -5.12
C PHE A 166 -6.79 -2.07 -6.51
N GLY A 167 -7.45 -1.24 -7.31
CA GLY A 167 -7.74 -1.55 -8.72
C GLY A 167 -6.46 -1.73 -9.54
N ALA A 168 -5.48 -0.84 -9.39
CA ALA A 168 -4.19 -0.98 -10.06
C ALA A 168 -3.43 -2.25 -9.62
N LEU A 169 -3.51 -2.63 -8.33
CA LEU A 169 -2.94 -3.88 -7.83
C LEU A 169 -3.66 -5.12 -8.41
N LEU A 170 -4.99 -5.08 -8.50
CA LEU A 170 -5.77 -6.14 -9.13
C LEU A 170 -5.40 -6.32 -10.60
N PHE A 171 -5.29 -5.21 -11.35
CA PHE A 171 -4.77 -5.23 -12.72
C PHE A 171 -3.44 -5.98 -12.83
N TYR A 172 -2.45 -5.56 -12.01
CA TYR A 172 -1.13 -6.17 -12.04
C TYR A 172 -1.18 -7.67 -11.70
N GLN A 173 -1.93 -8.04 -10.66
CA GLN A 173 -2.05 -9.42 -10.21
C GLN A 173 -2.73 -10.29 -11.28
N ALA A 174 -3.80 -9.79 -11.91
CA ALA A 174 -4.48 -10.48 -13.00
C ALA A 174 -3.58 -10.62 -14.24
N ALA A 175 -2.83 -9.59 -14.61
CA ALA A 175 -1.88 -9.63 -15.71
C ALA A 175 -0.73 -10.62 -15.44
N ASP A 176 -0.18 -10.68 -14.23
CA ASP A 176 0.84 -11.66 -13.83
C ASP A 176 0.32 -13.10 -13.91
N LEU A 177 -0.94 -13.32 -13.50
CA LEU A 177 -1.61 -14.62 -13.64
C LEU A 177 -1.87 -14.98 -15.10
N ALA A 178 -2.27 -14.03 -15.94
CA ALA A 178 -2.46 -14.25 -17.39
C ALA A 178 -1.14 -14.64 -18.07
N LEU A 179 -0.04 -13.95 -17.78
CA LEU A 179 1.30 -14.28 -18.31
C LEU A 179 1.80 -15.67 -17.87
N SER A 180 1.32 -16.15 -16.72
CA SER A 180 1.73 -17.44 -16.13
C SER A 180 0.75 -18.58 -16.44
N ALA A 181 -0.40 -18.31 -17.07
CA ALA A 181 -1.46 -19.27 -17.30
C ALA A 181 -1.07 -20.30 -18.38
N ARG A 182 -1.30 -21.58 -18.10
CA ARG A 182 -1.01 -22.68 -19.02
C ARG A 182 -2.11 -22.87 -20.08
N SER A 183 -3.39 -22.72 -19.71
CA SER A 183 -4.51 -22.87 -20.66
C SER A 183 -4.89 -21.52 -21.29
N ALA A 184 -5.32 -21.53 -22.54
CA ALA A 184 -5.80 -20.35 -23.26
C ALA A 184 -7.01 -19.71 -22.56
N LEU A 185 -7.93 -20.54 -22.06
CA LEU A 185 -9.13 -20.07 -21.34
C LEU A 185 -8.76 -19.33 -20.05
N ALA A 186 -7.86 -19.88 -19.23
CA ALA A 186 -7.41 -19.20 -18.01
C ALA A 186 -6.67 -17.89 -18.33
N ARG A 187 -5.86 -17.89 -19.39
CA ARG A 187 -5.17 -16.68 -19.87
C ARG A 187 -6.17 -15.62 -20.29
N ALA A 188 -7.18 -15.96 -21.07
CA ALA A 188 -8.22 -15.04 -21.49
C ALA A 188 -9.04 -14.50 -20.32
N ALA A 189 -9.41 -15.37 -19.36
CA ALA A 189 -10.14 -14.96 -18.17
C ALA A 189 -9.36 -13.95 -17.32
N TYR A 190 -8.08 -14.22 -17.02
CA TYR A 190 -7.24 -13.28 -16.26
C TYR A 190 -6.96 -12.00 -17.04
N ALA A 191 -6.75 -12.07 -18.35
CA ALA A 191 -6.61 -10.88 -19.20
C ALA A 191 -7.89 -10.04 -19.20
N GLY A 192 -9.05 -10.67 -19.21
CA GLY A 192 -10.36 -10.01 -19.07
C GLY A 192 -10.51 -9.27 -17.74
N VAL A 193 -10.12 -9.90 -16.63
CA VAL A 193 -10.10 -9.23 -15.30
C VAL A 193 -9.13 -8.06 -15.29
N ALA A 194 -7.94 -8.22 -15.89
CA ALA A 194 -6.97 -7.13 -15.98
C ALA A 194 -7.52 -5.93 -16.78
N ALA A 195 -8.09 -6.18 -17.96
CA ALA A 195 -8.71 -5.14 -18.78
C ALA A 195 -9.87 -4.45 -18.05
N TRP A 196 -10.76 -5.23 -17.43
CA TRP A 196 -11.87 -4.70 -16.65
C TRP A 196 -11.39 -3.83 -15.47
N SER A 197 -10.35 -4.26 -14.77
CA SER A 197 -9.76 -3.46 -13.69
C SER A 197 -9.18 -2.13 -14.17
N LEU A 198 -8.56 -2.09 -15.37
CA LEU A 198 -8.10 -0.83 -15.98
C LEU A 198 -9.28 0.07 -16.33
N ILE A 199 -10.34 -0.45 -16.95
CA ILE A 199 -11.57 0.31 -17.22
C ILE A 199 -12.12 0.90 -15.92
N ASN A 200 -12.15 0.12 -14.84
CA ASN A 200 -12.60 0.59 -13.55
C ASN A 200 -11.73 1.76 -13.03
N VAL A 201 -10.40 1.63 -13.05
CA VAL A 201 -9.48 2.66 -12.57
C VAL A 201 -9.55 3.94 -13.40
N PHE A 202 -9.59 3.82 -14.74
CA PHE A 202 -9.53 4.98 -15.62
C PHE A 202 -10.88 5.64 -15.85
N VAL A 203 -11.98 4.88 -15.86
CA VAL A 203 -13.33 5.38 -16.20
C VAL A 203 -14.20 5.57 -14.97
N MET A 204 -14.22 4.61 -14.04
CA MET A 204 -15.20 4.58 -12.94
C MET A 204 -14.70 5.29 -11.67
N LEU A 205 -13.44 5.06 -11.25
CA LEU A 205 -12.92 5.53 -9.95
C LEU A 205 -12.43 6.97 -9.95
N GLN A 206 -11.93 7.48 -11.08
CA GLN A 206 -11.47 8.86 -11.26
C GLN A 206 -10.37 9.35 -10.30
N GLY A 207 -9.65 8.46 -9.62
CA GLY A 207 -8.55 8.78 -8.71
C GLY A 207 -7.24 9.03 -9.47
N ARG A 208 -6.72 10.27 -9.49
CA ARG A 208 -5.46 10.63 -10.17
C ARG A 208 -4.29 9.72 -9.76
N THR A 209 -4.13 9.47 -8.45
CA THR A 209 -3.06 8.61 -7.92
C THR A 209 -3.16 7.18 -8.46
N GLY A 210 -4.36 6.59 -8.44
CA GLY A 210 -4.59 5.24 -8.98
C GLY A 210 -4.30 5.15 -10.48
N GLN A 211 -4.68 6.17 -11.25
CA GLN A 211 -4.42 6.24 -12.70
C GLN A 211 -2.92 6.31 -13.02
N VAL A 212 -2.16 7.17 -12.34
CA VAL A 212 -0.70 7.27 -12.52
C VAL A 212 -0.02 5.95 -12.17
N ILE A 213 -0.41 5.35 -11.05
CA ILE A 213 0.12 4.05 -10.63
C ILE A 213 -0.23 2.95 -11.65
N ALA A 214 -1.46 2.93 -12.16
CA ALA A 214 -1.87 1.96 -13.18
C ALA A 214 -1.03 2.10 -14.46
N LEU A 215 -0.74 3.32 -14.93
CA LEU A 215 0.15 3.57 -16.07
C LEU A 215 1.56 3.00 -15.85
N LEU A 216 2.13 3.22 -14.66
CA LEU A 216 3.44 2.66 -14.32
C LEU A 216 3.42 1.11 -14.28
N LEU A 217 2.35 0.53 -13.74
CA LEU A 217 2.21 -0.93 -13.72
C LEU A 217 1.95 -1.52 -15.10
N ILE A 218 1.23 -0.81 -15.99
CA ILE A 218 1.09 -1.19 -17.41
C ILE A 218 2.48 -1.26 -18.06
N LEU A 219 3.32 -0.25 -17.83
CA LEU A 219 4.68 -0.26 -18.35
C LEU A 219 5.49 -1.47 -17.82
N VAL A 220 5.41 -1.78 -16.53
CA VAL A 220 6.08 -2.94 -15.93
C VAL A 220 5.59 -4.24 -16.56
N VAL A 221 4.28 -4.42 -16.74
CA VAL A 221 3.68 -5.62 -17.36
C VAL A 221 4.09 -5.70 -18.83
N ALA A 222 4.07 -4.59 -19.56
CA ALA A 222 4.48 -4.51 -20.96
C ALA A 222 5.95 -4.91 -21.16
N VAL A 223 6.85 -4.37 -20.34
CA VAL A 223 8.26 -4.73 -20.36
C VAL A 223 8.44 -6.23 -20.08
N ARG A 224 7.78 -6.76 -19.06
CA ARG A 224 7.84 -8.21 -18.76
C ARG A 224 7.31 -9.05 -19.92
N PHE A 225 6.22 -8.66 -20.55
CA PHE A 225 5.66 -9.35 -21.70
C PHE A 225 6.64 -9.37 -22.89
N VAL A 226 7.22 -8.20 -23.22
CA VAL A 226 8.22 -8.10 -24.28
C VAL A 226 9.46 -8.97 -23.98
N LEU A 227 9.95 -8.98 -22.73
CA LEU A 227 11.09 -9.81 -22.34
C LEU A 227 10.79 -11.31 -22.45
N VAL A 228 9.55 -11.74 -22.16
CA VAL A 228 9.12 -13.13 -22.36
C VAL A 228 9.08 -13.46 -23.86
N LEU A 229 8.50 -12.59 -24.69
CA LEU A 229 8.44 -12.77 -26.15
C LEU A 229 9.83 -12.75 -26.79
N ARG A 230 10.74 -11.89 -26.33
CA ARG A 230 12.10 -11.79 -26.87
C ARG A 230 12.86 -13.14 -26.80
N ARG A 231 12.59 -13.93 -25.76
CA ARG A 231 13.17 -15.27 -25.63
C ARG A 231 12.64 -16.28 -26.65
N GLN A 232 11.47 -16.02 -27.25
CA GLN A 232 10.83 -16.89 -28.24
C GLN A 232 11.04 -16.37 -29.67
N SER A 233 10.90 -15.07 -29.91
CA SER A 233 11.04 -14.43 -31.21
C SER A 233 11.34 -12.93 -31.05
N PRO A 234 12.56 -12.47 -31.46
CA PRO A 234 12.91 -11.04 -31.41
C PRO A 234 11.95 -10.15 -32.22
N LEU A 235 11.52 -10.62 -33.40
CA LEU A 235 10.60 -9.88 -34.27
C LEU A 235 9.23 -9.67 -33.59
N ARG A 236 8.65 -10.74 -32.99
CA ARG A 236 7.38 -10.62 -32.24
C ARG A 236 7.53 -9.67 -31.05
N ALA A 237 8.66 -9.69 -30.37
CA ALA A 237 8.94 -8.77 -29.27
C ALA A 237 8.97 -7.31 -29.72
N SER A 238 9.61 -7.01 -30.87
CA SER A 238 9.67 -5.65 -31.42
C SER A 238 8.29 -5.15 -31.85
N LEU A 239 7.50 -5.98 -32.52
CA LEU A 239 6.13 -5.66 -32.92
C LEU A 239 5.23 -5.42 -31.69
N ALA A 240 5.33 -6.28 -30.68
CA ALA A 240 4.60 -6.13 -29.44
C ALA A 240 5.00 -4.86 -28.67
N ALA A 241 6.28 -4.52 -28.65
CA ALA A 241 6.77 -3.28 -28.01
C ALA A 241 6.19 -2.05 -28.74
N GLY A 242 6.21 -2.03 -30.08
CA GLY A 242 5.60 -0.95 -30.86
C GLY A 242 4.10 -0.82 -30.62
N ALA A 243 3.36 -1.94 -30.64
CA ALA A 243 1.92 -1.94 -30.36
C ALA A 243 1.60 -1.43 -28.94
N LEU A 244 2.39 -1.82 -27.93
CA LEU A 244 2.22 -1.38 -26.54
C LEU A 244 2.50 0.12 -26.37
N VAL A 245 3.51 0.65 -27.07
CA VAL A 245 3.78 2.11 -27.07
C VAL A 245 2.60 2.88 -27.69
N LEU A 246 2.07 2.41 -28.81
CA LEU A 246 0.92 3.03 -29.46
C LEU A 246 -0.34 2.95 -28.60
N ALA A 247 -0.62 1.77 -28.00
CA ALA A 247 -1.74 1.59 -27.09
C ALA A 247 -1.60 2.47 -25.83
N GLY A 248 -0.38 2.59 -25.28
CA GLY A 248 -0.08 3.47 -24.16
C GLY A 248 -0.32 4.94 -24.49
N ALA A 249 0.14 5.39 -25.66
CA ALA A 249 -0.09 6.75 -26.14
C ALA A 249 -1.60 7.03 -26.34
N ALA A 250 -2.33 6.09 -26.94
CA ALA A 250 -3.78 6.17 -27.10
C ALA A 250 -4.51 6.24 -25.75
N LEU A 251 -4.08 5.44 -24.76
CA LEU A 251 -4.67 5.44 -23.41
C LEU A 251 -4.42 6.78 -22.70
N VAL A 252 -3.21 7.35 -22.81
CA VAL A 252 -2.89 8.67 -22.26
C VAL A 252 -3.73 9.74 -22.93
N ALA A 253 -3.84 9.72 -24.25
CA ALA A 253 -4.69 10.65 -25.00
C ALA A 253 -6.16 10.54 -24.56
N ALA A 254 -6.69 9.32 -24.43
CA ALA A 254 -8.05 9.09 -23.94
C ALA A 254 -8.22 9.56 -22.49
N ALA A 255 -7.27 9.32 -21.60
CA ALA A 255 -7.31 9.80 -20.22
C ALA A 255 -7.31 11.34 -20.13
N CYS A 256 -6.68 12.03 -21.08
CA CYS A 256 -6.71 13.50 -21.19
C CYS A 256 -8.05 14.04 -21.70
N THR A 257 -8.77 13.28 -22.54
CA THR A 257 -10.01 13.73 -23.18
C THR A 257 -11.29 13.30 -22.48
N VAL A 258 -11.39 12.02 -22.08
CA VAL A 258 -12.61 11.41 -21.51
C VAL A 258 -13.04 12.01 -20.16
N HIS A 259 -12.11 12.54 -19.38
CA HIS A 259 -12.39 13.08 -18.04
C HIS A 259 -12.40 14.61 -17.96
N ASN A 260 -12.89 15.29 -19.01
CA ASN A 260 -12.88 16.77 -19.07
C ASN A 260 -11.53 17.37 -18.66
N GLY A 261 -10.44 16.80 -19.17
CA GLY A 261 -9.10 17.32 -18.91
C GLY A 261 -8.67 17.28 -17.43
N ARG A 262 -9.00 16.25 -16.63
CA ARG A 262 -8.56 16.19 -15.23
C ARG A 262 -7.04 16.30 -15.04
N LEU A 263 -6.25 15.81 -15.98
CA LEU A 263 -4.81 16.04 -15.99
C LEU A 263 -4.48 17.49 -16.38
N THR A 264 -5.23 18.09 -17.32
CA THR A 264 -5.08 19.50 -17.70
C THR A 264 -5.58 20.44 -16.60
N LYS A 265 -6.59 20.04 -15.80
CA LYS A 265 -7.01 20.79 -14.60
C LYS A 265 -5.89 20.95 -13.57
N VAL A 266 -4.94 20.02 -13.48
CA VAL A 266 -3.79 20.19 -12.57
C VAL A 266 -3.00 21.43 -12.97
N VAL A 267 -2.75 21.62 -14.25
CA VAL A 267 -2.00 22.79 -14.75
C VAL A 267 -2.76 24.09 -14.46
N SER A 268 -4.06 24.12 -14.73
CA SER A 268 -4.89 25.31 -14.44
C SER A 268 -5.00 25.57 -12.92
N GLU A 269 -5.16 24.55 -12.08
CA GLU A 269 -5.18 24.67 -10.63
C GLU A 269 -3.84 25.20 -10.08
N VAL A 270 -2.69 24.76 -10.64
CA VAL A 270 -1.37 25.30 -10.29
C VAL A 270 -1.23 26.77 -10.71
N GLN A 271 -1.72 27.13 -11.90
CA GLN A 271 -1.69 28.53 -12.36
C GLN A 271 -2.57 29.42 -11.49
N GLN A 272 -3.80 28.98 -11.18
CA GLN A 272 -4.71 29.71 -10.28
C GLN A 272 -4.11 29.88 -8.88
N TYR A 273 -3.49 28.83 -8.32
CA TYR A 273 -2.79 28.94 -7.03
C TYR A 273 -1.67 30.00 -7.10
N ARG A 274 -0.85 29.99 -8.17
CA ARG A 274 0.26 30.96 -8.32
C ARG A 274 -0.20 32.41 -8.49
N GLN A 275 -1.37 32.61 -9.10
CA GLN A 275 -1.87 33.95 -9.40
C GLN A 275 -2.74 34.54 -8.29
N THR A 276 -3.54 33.72 -7.64
CA THR A 276 -4.61 34.20 -6.72
C THR A 276 -4.64 33.46 -5.39
N ASP A 277 -3.65 32.58 -5.10
CA ASP A 277 -3.65 31.71 -3.90
C ASP A 277 -4.95 30.89 -3.77
N ALA A 278 -5.50 30.41 -4.89
CA ALA A 278 -6.79 29.78 -4.96
C ALA A 278 -6.85 28.49 -4.13
N VAL A 279 -7.97 28.32 -3.39
CA VAL A 279 -8.27 27.14 -2.60
C VAL A 279 -8.74 26.00 -3.52
N THR A 280 -7.79 25.36 -4.22
CA THR A 280 -8.02 24.19 -5.08
C THR A 280 -7.34 22.95 -4.48
N SER A 281 -7.76 21.77 -4.89
CA SER A 281 -7.16 20.51 -4.37
C SER A 281 -5.65 20.43 -4.61
N THR A 282 -5.16 20.93 -5.77
CA THR A 282 -3.74 20.96 -6.08
C THR A 282 -3.05 22.14 -5.40
N GLY A 283 -3.67 23.33 -5.34
CA GLY A 283 -3.14 24.50 -4.66
C GLY A 283 -2.91 24.26 -3.17
N LEU A 284 -3.89 23.68 -2.48
CA LEU A 284 -3.76 23.29 -1.06
C LEU A 284 -2.57 22.35 -0.80
N ARG A 285 -2.41 21.32 -1.66
CA ARG A 285 -1.27 20.39 -1.51
C ARG A 285 0.06 21.10 -1.71
N LEU A 286 0.17 21.98 -2.71
CA LEU A 286 1.38 22.76 -2.94
C LEU A 286 1.73 23.62 -1.73
N GLU A 287 0.73 24.28 -1.13
CA GLU A 287 0.94 25.09 0.06
C GLU A 287 1.37 24.23 1.27
N TRP A 288 0.75 23.09 1.48
CA TRP A 288 1.15 22.17 2.54
C TRP A 288 2.56 21.58 2.34
N TYR A 289 2.95 21.37 1.07
CA TYR A 289 4.32 20.93 0.74
C TYR A 289 5.34 22.02 1.04
N LYS A 290 5.04 23.27 0.67
CA LYS A 290 5.88 24.44 0.95
C LYS A 290 6.09 24.62 2.47
N LYS A 291 4.99 24.66 3.24
CA LYS A 291 5.04 24.76 4.70
C LYS A 291 5.77 23.57 5.35
N GLY A 292 5.45 22.35 4.94
CA GLY A 292 6.13 21.17 5.47
C GLY A 292 7.63 21.17 5.20
N LEU A 293 8.07 21.62 4.01
CA LEU A 293 9.49 21.76 3.68
C LEU A 293 10.17 22.87 4.49
N GLU A 294 9.47 23.96 4.74
CA GLU A 294 9.94 25.04 5.61
C GLU A 294 10.17 24.53 7.04
N LEU A 295 9.21 23.82 7.62
CA LEU A 295 9.35 23.22 8.94
C LEU A 295 10.50 22.20 8.99
N TYR A 296 10.62 21.34 7.98
CA TYR A 296 11.73 20.40 7.92
C TYR A 296 13.09 21.11 7.91
N ARG A 297 13.24 22.21 7.17
CA ARG A 297 14.47 23.00 7.15
C ARG A 297 14.82 23.63 8.50
N MET A 298 13.81 24.00 9.30
CA MET A 298 14.02 24.56 10.64
C MET A 298 14.49 23.52 11.65
N ARG A 299 14.00 22.25 11.54
CA ARG A 299 14.38 21.14 12.43
C ARG A 299 14.69 19.86 11.65
N PRO A 300 15.80 19.79 10.91
CA PRO A 300 16.05 18.73 9.94
C PRO A 300 16.41 17.37 10.57
N VAL A 301 16.90 17.31 11.80
CA VAL A 301 17.43 16.07 12.39
C VAL A 301 16.35 15.22 13.05
N ILE A 302 15.61 15.79 14.00
CA ILE A 302 14.62 15.08 14.83
C ILE A 302 13.16 15.58 14.66
N GLY A 303 12.97 16.66 13.90
CA GLY A 303 11.65 17.24 13.64
C GLY A 303 10.96 17.85 14.87
N TYR A 304 9.62 17.84 14.86
CA TYR A 304 8.78 18.49 15.88
C TYR A 304 8.06 17.47 16.79
N GLY A 305 8.35 16.19 16.66
CA GLY A 305 7.70 15.13 17.41
C GLY A 305 6.33 14.71 16.86
N ALA A 306 5.81 13.61 17.39
CA ALA A 306 4.53 13.05 17.00
C ALA A 306 3.39 14.06 17.21
N GLY A 307 2.57 14.29 16.19
CA GLY A 307 1.45 15.23 16.22
C GLY A 307 1.81 16.70 16.16
N GLY A 308 3.10 17.06 16.13
CA GLY A 308 3.58 18.43 16.15
C GLY A 308 3.25 19.25 14.90
N LEU A 309 3.08 18.58 13.75
CA LEU A 309 2.84 19.22 12.45
C LEU A 309 1.62 20.17 12.48
N GLU A 310 0.50 19.76 13.07
CA GLU A 310 -0.72 20.57 13.12
C GLU A 310 -0.48 21.91 13.82
N PHE A 311 0.25 21.91 14.94
CA PHE A 311 0.53 23.10 15.74
C PHE A 311 1.49 24.06 15.01
N GLU A 312 2.50 23.53 14.34
CA GLU A 312 3.41 24.34 13.57
C GLU A 312 2.74 24.90 12.30
N PHE A 313 1.84 24.15 11.66
CA PHE A 313 1.04 24.67 10.56
C PHE A 313 0.12 25.81 11.00
N GLN A 314 -0.48 25.72 12.21
CA GLN A 314 -1.28 26.81 12.78
C GLN A 314 -0.44 28.10 12.93
N LYS A 315 0.80 27.99 13.41
CA LYS A 315 1.70 29.15 13.51
C LYS A 315 2.02 29.76 12.15
N LEU A 316 2.33 28.93 11.15
CA LEU A 316 2.63 29.40 9.79
C LEU A 316 1.42 29.96 9.04
N ALA A 317 0.19 29.57 9.41
CA ALA A 317 -1.03 30.05 8.82
C ALA A 317 -1.62 31.28 9.54
N ALA A 318 -1.08 31.66 10.70
CA ALA A 318 -1.61 32.76 11.49
C ALA A 318 -1.60 34.09 10.70
N GLY A 319 -2.75 34.75 10.63
CA GLY A 319 -2.91 36.01 9.88
C GLY A 319 -2.96 35.86 8.35
N LYS A 320 -2.93 34.64 7.83
CA LYS A 320 -3.04 34.37 6.39
C LYS A 320 -4.44 33.94 5.99
N THR A 321 -4.78 34.13 4.70
CA THR A 321 -6.09 33.82 4.10
C THR A 321 -5.92 32.85 2.94
N ALA A 322 -7.02 32.51 2.25
CA ALA A 322 -7.06 31.65 1.08
C ALA A 322 -6.34 30.30 1.31
N ALA A 323 -5.53 29.79 0.37
CA ALA A 323 -4.83 28.53 0.52
C ALA A 323 -3.72 28.60 1.61
N GLU A 324 -3.06 29.74 1.76
CA GLU A 324 -2.05 29.95 2.80
C GLU A 324 -2.63 29.87 4.22
N GLY A 325 -3.92 30.26 4.42
CA GLY A 325 -4.63 30.18 5.70
C GLY A 325 -5.17 28.79 6.03
N GLN A 326 -5.19 27.85 5.09
CA GLN A 326 -5.78 26.53 5.32
C GLN A 326 -4.91 25.67 6.22
N LEU A 327 -5.57 25.05 7.20
CA LEU A 327 -4.94 24.18 8.19
C LEU A 327 -5.04 22.72 7.76
N THR A 328 -4.00 21.95 8.07
CA THR A 328 -4.04 20.49 7.98
C THR A 328 -3.14 19.86 9.06
N SER A 329 -3.51 18.66 9.48
CA SER A 329 -2.67 17.80 10.29
C SER A 329 -1.86 16.80 9.44
N ASN A 330 -2.07 16.82 8.10
CA ASN A 330 -1.47 15.87 7.17
C ASN A 330 -1.02 16.60 5.88
N PRO A 331 0.29 16.60 5.55
CA PRO A 331 0.80 17.26 4.34
C PRO A 331 0.50 16.46 3.06
N HIS A 332 -0.12 15.27 3.16
CA HIS A 332 -0.41 14.36 2.05
C HIS A 332 0.84 13.92 1.26
N ILE A 333 1.99 13.83 1.92
CA ILE A 333 3.21 13.15 1.47
C ILE A 333 3.80 12.43 2.69
N GLU A 334 3.92 11.10 2.65
CA GLU A 334 4.45 10.34 3.78
C GLU A 334 5.89 10.72 4.12
N TYR A 335 6.75 10.89 3.10
CA TYR A 335 8.15 11.29 3.31
C TYR A 335 8.25 12.63 4.03
N LEU A 336 7.41 13.59 3.68
CA LEU A 336 7.38 14.91 4.30
C LEU A 336 6.77 14.84 5.71
N LEU A 337 5.76 14.01 5.91
CA LEU A 337 5.16 13.78 7.22
C LEU A 337 6.20 13.20 8.19
N MET A 338 6.96 12.19 7.76
CA MET A 338 8.06 11.62 8.54
C MET A 338 9.17 12.66 8.79
N ALA A 339 9.50 13.47 7.77
CA ALA A 339 10.49 14.53 7.88
C ALA A 339 10.10 15.61 8.91
N VAL A 340 8.84 16.03 8.94
CA VAL A 340 8.38 17.04 9.91
C VAL A 340 8.27 16.46 11.32
N GLN A 341 7.81 15.20 11.48
CA GLN A 341 7.66 14.59 12.80
C GLN A 341 8.99 14.13 13.42
N LEU A 342 9.84 13.47 12.65
CA LEU A 342 11.05 12.79 13.14
C LEU A 342 12.34 13.27 12.44
N GLY A 343 12.26 14.31 11.62
CA GLY A 343 13.40 14.79 10.85
C GLY A 343 13.90 13.78 9.81
N THR A 344 15.16 13.91 9.45
CA THR A 344 15.87 12.97 8.55
C THR A 344 15.87 11.56 9.11
N ILE A 345 15.90 11.39 10.44
CA ILE A 345 15.81 10.08 11.09
C ILE A 345 14.52 9.39 10.69
N GLY A 346 13.37 10.09 10.70
CA GLY A 346 12.08 9.52 10.30
C GLY A 346 12.06 9.08 8.84
N VAL A 347 12.62 9.89 7.94
CA VAL A 347 12.72 9.54 6.53
C VAL A 347 13.58 8.29 6.32
N LEU A 348 14.74 8.22 6.98
CA LEU A 348 15.64 7.07 6.89
C LEU A 348 15.00 5.79 7.44
N LEU A 349 14.27 5.86 8.55
CA LEU A 349 13.53 4.74 9.12
C LEU A 349 12.43 4.26 8.18
N PHE A 350 11.68 5.18 7.57
CA PHE A 350 10.63 4.85 6.61
C PHE A 350 11.20 4.19 5.35
N VAL A 351 12.27 4.74 4.77
CA VAL A 351 12.98 4.15 3.63
C VAL A 351 13.56 2.80 4.00
N ASN A 352 14.15 2.65 5.20
CA ASN A 352 14.65 1.37 5.69
C ASN A 352 13.54 0.31 5.75
N LEU A 353 12.33 0.62 6.23
CA LEU A 353 11.20 -0.30 6.22
C LEU A 353 10.92 -0.82 4.81
N ILE A 354 10.81 0.07 3.82
CA ILE A 354 10.58 -0.27 2.41
C ILE A 354 11.69 -1.20 1.89
N VAL A 355 12.95 -0.84 2.17
CA VAL A 355 14.13 -1.61 1.74
C VAL A 355 14.16 -3.00 2.38
N GLN A 356 13.85 -3.13 3.67
CA GLN A 356 13.87 -4.44 4.34
C GLN A 356 12.74 -5.35 3.84
N ILE A 357 11.54 -4.81 3.59
CA ILE A 357 10.46 -5.57 2.95
C ILE A 357 10.89 -6.03 1.54
N ALA A 358 11.48 -5.14 0.74
CA ALA A 358 11.98 -5.48 -0.60
C ALA A 358 13.08 -6.56 -0.57
N ARG A 359 14.02 -6.46 0.39
CA ARG A 359 15.08 -7.48 0.57
C ARG A 359 14.50 -8.82 0.99
N GLY A 360 13.58 -8.82 1.95
CA GLY A 360 12.91 -10.04 2.44
C GLY A 360 12.12 -10.75 1.33
N SER A 361 11.59 -10.01 0.35
CA SER A 361 10.86 -10.59 -0.78
C SER A 361 11.71 -11.53 -1.67
N ARG A 362 13.05 -11.48 -1.58
CA ARG A 362 13.95 -12.32 -2.38
C ARG A 362 13.80 -13.81 -2.04
N GLY A 363 13.42 -14.15 -0.82
CA GLY A 363 13.18 -15.53 -0.35
C GLY A 363 11.81 -16.11 -0.74
N LEU A 364 10.92 -15.29 -1.31
CA LEU A 364 9.56 -15.70 -1.65
C LEU A 364 9.46 -16.51 -2.93
N ASP A 365 8.37 -17.27 -3.08
CA ASP A 365 8.01 -17.83 -4.38
C ASP A 365 7.71 -16.68 -5.39
N PRO A 366 7.89 -16.91 -6.70
CA PRO A 366 7.78 -15.84 -7.70
C PRO A 366 6.44 -15.06 -7.64
N ARG A 367 5.32 -15.74 -7.42
CA ARG A 367 4.00 -15.09 -7.38
C ARG A 367 3.82 -14.23 -6.12
N SER A 368 4.25 -14.72 -4.96
CA SER A 368 4.24 -13.93 -3.71
C SER A 368 5.17 -12.74 -3.80
N LYS A 369 6.37 -12.94 -4.37
CA LYS A 369 7.34 -11.85 -4.62
C LYS A 369 6.75 -10.78 -5.54
N HIS A 370 6.14 -11.17 -6.66
CA HIS A 370 5.55 -10.21 -7.60
C HIS A 370 4.41 -9.42 -6.96
N LEU A 371 3.53 -10.07 -6.20
CA LEU A 371 2.44 -9.39 -5.48
C LEU A 371 2.98 -8.40 -4.45
N LEU A 372 3.93 -8.83 -3.61
CA LEU A 372 4.50 -7.97 -2.58
C LEU A 372 5.26 -6.78 -3.17
N LEU A 373 6.09 -7.01 -4.20
CA LEU A 373 6.84 -5.93 -4.85
C LEU A 373 5.92 -4.97 -5.62
N ALA A 374 4.84 -5.47 -6.24
CA ALA A 374 3.85 -4.61 -6.88
C ALA A 374 3.17 -3.69 -5.84
N TRP A 375 2.72 -4.25 -4.71
CA TRP A 375 2.14 -3.43 -3.64
C TRP A 375 3.17 -2.45 -3.07
N LEU A 376 4.40 -2.90 -2.82
CA LEU A 376 5.46 -2.03 -2.31
C LEU A 376 5.78 -0.87 -3.26
N ALA A 377 5.79 -1.11 -4.58
CA ALA A 377 5.96 -0.07 -5.59
C ALA A 377 4.78 0.92 -5.58
N ILE A 378 3.53 0.42 -5.54
CA ILE A 378 2.32 1.24 -5.41
C ILE A 378 2.41 2.12 -4.16
N PHE A 379 2.76 1.51 -3.04
CA PHE A 379 2.87 2.18 -1.75
C PHE A 379 3.96 3.26 -1.76
N THR A 380 5.16 2.92 -2.24
CA THR A 380 6.31 3.85 -2.29
C THR A 380 6.03 5.06 -3.18
N ILE A 381 5.48 4.82 -4.38
CA ILE A 381 5.15 5.88 -5.33
C ILE A 381 3.93 6.67 -4.84
N GLY A 382 2.90 6.00 -4.36
CA GLY A 382 1.71 6.65 -3.80
C GLY A 382 2.01 7.52 -2.59
N SER A 383 3.03 7.17 -1.80
CA SER A 383 3.52 7.95 -0.65
C SER A 383 4.17 9.29 -1.04
N LEU A 384 4.48 9.52 -2.32
CA LEU A 384 4.91 10.83 -2.83
C LEU A 384 3.74 11.84 -2.94
N ALA A 385 2.50 11.37 -2.92
CA ALA A 385 1.31 12.21 -3.07
C ALA A 385 0.23 11.96 -2.01
N ASN A 386 0.48 11.05 -1.05
CA ASN A 386 -0.43 10.70 0.05
C ASN A 386 0.37 10.17 1.24
N SER A 387 -0.22 10.25 2.44
CA SER A 387 0.41 9.71 3.66
C SER A 387 -0.06 8.28 3.93
N LEU A 388 0.41 7.34 3.10
CA LEU A 388 -0.14 5.98 3.02
C LEU A 388 0.15 5.10 4.24
N LEU A 389 1.24 5.36 4.99
CA LEU A 389 1.49 4.66 6.25
C LEU A 389 0.57 5.18 7.36
N LEU A 390 0.27 6.48 7.35
CA LEU A 390 -0.73 7.08 8.23
C LEU A 390 -2.13 6.57 7.91
N ASP A 391 -2.48 6.47 6.62
CA ASP A 391 -3.79 6.05 6.14
C ASP A 391 -4.11 4.61 6.58
N PHE A 392 -5.40 4.37 6.90
CA PHE A 392 -5.81 3.09 7.47
C PHE A 392 -5.63 1.93 6.50
N ALA A 393 -6.25 2.01 5.33
CA ALA A 393 -6.35 0.87 4.43
C ALA A 393 -4.97 0.49 3.84
N GLU A 394 -4.22 1.47 3.37
CA GLU A 394 -2.93 1.27 2.72
C GLU A 394 -1.86 0.81 3.71
N GLY A 395 -1.83 1.42 4.89
CA GLY A 395 -0.90 1.03 5.95
C GLY A 395 -1.16 -0.38 6.46
N HIS A 396 -2.45 -0.75 6.72
CA HIS A 396 -2.79 -2.11 7.14
C HIS A 396 -2.48 -3.14 6.04
N LEU A 397 -2.76 -2.82 4.77
CA LEU A 397 -2.42 -3.73 3.67
C LEU A 397 -0.90 -3.95 3.60
N LEU A 398 -0.09 -2.89 3.75
CA LEU A 398 1.37 -3.03 3.74
C LEU A 398 1.84 -4.02 4.82
N VAL A 399 1.46 -3.78 6.07
CA VAL A 399 2.00 -4.54 7.20
C VAL A 399 1.47 -5.98 7.25
N LEU A 400 0.19 -6.20 6.96
CA LEU A 400 -0.40 -7.54 6.92
C LEU A 400 0.14 -8.35 5.75
N LEU A 401 0.12 -7.79 4.52
CA LEU A 401 0.58 -8.51 3.33
C LEU A 401 2.07 -8.82 3.42
N ALA A 402 2.90 -7.84 3.82
CA ALA A 402 4.33 -8.04 3.99
C ALA A 402 4.61 -9.08 5.08
N GLY A 403 4.04 -8.92 6.28
CA GLY A 403 4.28 -9.83 7.38
C GLY A 403 3.87 -11.28 7.06
N ILE A 404 2.67 -11.48 6.50
CA ILE A 404 2.19 -12.81 6.09
C ILE A 404 3.11 -13.46 5.06
N LEU A 405 3.42 -12.73 3.97
CA LEU A 405 4.22 -13.32 2.88
C LEU A 405 5.67 -13.56 3.29
N LEU A 406 6.30 -12.64 4.02
CA LEU A 406 7.66 -12.79 4.55
C LEU A 406 7.74 -13.97 5.52
N GLY A 407 6.75 -14.12 6.41
CA GLY A 407 6.65 -15.27 7.29
C GLY A 407 6.59 -16.60 6.53
N CYS A 408 5.76 -16.70 5.48
CA CYS A 408 5.70 -17.88 4.62
C CYS A 408 7.03 -18.14 3.88
N GLY A 409 7.81 -17.10 3.56
CA GLY A 409 9.10 -17.21 2.87
C GLY A 409 10.20 -17.81 3.74
N ALA A 410 10.19 -17.57 5.04
CA ALA A 410 11.18 -18.06 5.99
C ALA A 410 11.26 -19.61 6.00
N ALA A 411 10.15 -20.30 5.73
CA ALA A 411 10.10 -21.76 5.66
C ALA A 411 10.99 -22.36 4.53
N ARG A 412 11.27 -21.60 3.46
CA ARG A 412 12.07 -22.09 2.33
C ARG A 412 13.57 -21.95 2.53
N SER A 413 14.01 -20.98 3.31
CA SER A 413 15.45 -20.78 3.58
C SER A 413 16.02 -21.89 4.48
N ASP A 414 15.21 -22.46 5.36
CA ASP A 414 15.64 -23.50 6.31
C ASP A 414 15.65 -24.92 5.69
N THR A 415 14.98 -25.10 4.53
CA THR A 415 14.90 -26.40 3.82
C THR A 415 15.91 -26.57 2.71
N LEU A 416 16.64 -25.51 2.33
CA LEU A 416 17.75 -25.64 1.35
C LEU A 416 18.99 -26.20 2.04
N PRO A 417 19.58 -27.32 1.57
CA PRO A 417 20.83 -27.84 2.11
C PRO A 417 21.91 -26.75 2.11
N ARG A 418 22.63 -26.60 3.21
CA ARG A 418 23.72 -25.61 3.39
C ARG A 418 24.79 -25.64 2.29
N GLU A 419 24.91 -26.76 1.57
CA GLU A 419 25.84 -26.94 0.45
C GLU A 419 25.56 -26.03 -0.76
N THR A 420 24.27 -25.74 -1.08
CA THR A 420 23.93 -24.84 -2.18
C THR A 420 24.12 -23.34 -1.85
N ALA A 421 24.20 -22.99 -0.59
CA ALA A 421 24.49 -21.62 -0.15
C ALA A 421 26.00 -21.28 -0.25
N ALA A 422 26.87 -22.26 -0.12
CA ALA A 422 28.33 -22.11 -0.26
C ALA A 422 28.72 -21.85 -1.73
N LEU A 423 28.10 -22.55 -2.68
CA LEU A 423 28.36 -22.39 -4.11
C LEU A 423 27.91 -21.04 -4.71
N ARG A 424 26.99 -20.33 -4.05
CA ARG A 424 26.55 -18.97 -4.46
C ARG A 424 27.41 -17.83 -3.89
N ARG A 425 28.30 -18.12 -2.95
CA ARG A 425 29.27 -17.13 -2.41
C ARG A 425 30.61 -17.16 -3.11
N SER A 426 30.86 -18.18 -3.95
CA SER A 426 32.07 -18.34 -4.73
C SER A 426 31.91 -18.07 -6.24
N ALA A 427 30.75 -17.60 -6.67
CA ALA A 427 30.44 -17.09 -8.02
C ALA A 427 29.94 -15.64 -7.91
#